data_575777308b46993b4f7a30f72b08d1d2
#
_entry.id   575777308b46993b4f7a30f72b08d1d2
#
_cell.length_a   1.000
_cell.length_b   1.000
_cell.length_c   1.000
_cell.angle_alpha   90.00
_cell.angle_beta   90.00
_cell.angle_gamma   90.00
#
_symmetry.space_group_name_H-M   'P 1'
#
loop_
_entity.id
_entity.type
_entity.pdbx_description
1 polymer ?
#
loop_
_entity_poly.entity_id
_entity_poly.type
_entity_poly.pdbx_seq_one_letter_code
_entity_poly.pdbx_strand_id
1 'polypeptide(L)'
;MTLRLTRRSVVIGAGAELLAMPYVARGQAALPKVRLTTGFALQGTHSYMLRAQKMGYARELGADLVVSRGFGSGRVPVDISGGIFDMAYNDMSTSLRFMAENPGADLIVVAILQDTNQISITVRADGPIATVKDLEGRTIAAPDFDIGRQLFPPFARAAGLDIGKVKWLSVALELREPMLVQNRADGISGQASSTALSLKRLGMDLPQQRIFLYRDSGFDAYSECFVASRKFVERNPKAIKATLAGLFRAYVEYYHDPKESLQVLKEVEPLTDVAIEAERIAFQRKMLPLGELMKKQGLSTVDPKRLESSIRMIEDAFGMPRRLTNDQVYTDAYLPPPSARMV
;
A
#
# COMPACT_ATOMS: atom_id res chain seq x y z
N MET A 1 -7.83 1.43 91.37
CA MET A 1 -6.34 1.59 91.44
C MET A 1 -6.01 2.61 90.36
N THR A 2 -5.85 3.85 90.79
CA THR A 2 -5.73 5.05 89.99
C THR A 2 -4.26 5.35 89.78
N LEU A 3 -3.82 5.39 88.52
CA LEU A 3 -2.47 5.88 88.15
C LEU A 3 -2.52 7.29 87.60
N ARG A 4 -1.84 8.21 88.31
CA ARG A 4 -1.72 9.62 87.94
C ARG A 4 -0.66 9.82 86.88
N LEU A 5 -1.03 10.58 85.82
CA LEU A 5 -0.13 11.13 84.83
C LEU A 5 0.62 12.35 85.41
N THR A 6 1.92 12.32 85.40
CA THR A 6 2.79 13.47 85.67
C THR A 6 3.21 14.17 84.40
N ARG A 7 3.05 15.50 84.44
CA ARG A 7 3.54 16.43 83.42
C ARG A 7 5.04 16.57 83.49
N ARG A 8 5.71 16.41 82.40
CA ARG A 8 6.91 17.19 81.96
C ARG A 8 7.68 16.38 80.90
N SER A 9 7.62 16.84 79.64
CA SER A 9 8.79 17.15 78.80
C SER A 9 8.30 17.61 77.46
N VAL A 10 8.28 18.89 77.26
CA VAL A 10 8.18 19.54 75.96
C VAL A 10 9.59 19.46 75.35
N VAL A 11 9.76 18.69 74.31
CA VAL A 11 10.92 18.78 73.40
C VAL A 11 10.46 19.36 72.11
N ILE A 12 10.94 20.56 71.82
CA ILE A 12 10.77 21.28 70.56
C ILE A 12 11.61 20.52 69.53
N GLY A 13 10.96 19.81 68.63
CA GLY A 13 11.53 19.28 67.40
C GLY A 13 11.11 20.18 66.25
N ALA A 14 12.02 21.03 65.74
CA ALA A 14 11.82 21.82 64.57
C ALA A 14 11.53 20.92 63.34
N GLY A 15 10.36 21.07 62.78
CA GLY A 15 9.91 20.32 61.62
C GLY A 15 10.68 20.71 60.36
N ALA A 16 11.20 19.72 59.70
CA ALA A 16 11.46 19.81 58.26
C ALA A 16 10.17 19.43 57.54
N GLU A 17 9.36 20.40 57.21
CA GLU A 17 8.29 20.20 56.20
C GLU A 17 8.98 19.99 54.86
N LEU A 18 9.25 18.72 54.52
CA LEU A 18 9.50 18.30 53.15
C LEU A 18 8.20 18.60 52.37
N LEU A 19 8.21 19.71 51.61
CA LEU A 19 7.25 19.97 50.54
C LEU A 19 7.33 18.81 49.57
N ALA A 20 6.51 17.80 49.78
CA ALA A 20 6.20 16.79 48.80
C ALA A 20 5.46 17.50 47.63
N MET A 21 6.22 18.08 46.71
CA MET A 21 5.66 18.48 45.42
C MET A 21 5.01 17.25 44.81
N PRO A 22 3.73 17.28 44.45
CA PRO A 22 3.14 16.18 43.72
C PRO A 22 3.91 16.05 42.40
N TYR A 23 4.67 14.95 42.30
CA TYR A 23 5.27 14.53 41.05
C TYR A 23 4.09 14.16 40.15
N VAL A 24 3.58 15.16 39.39
CA VAL A 24 2.65 14.93 38.33
C VAL A 24 3.43 14.14 37.30
N ALA A 25 3.37 12.82 37.39
CA ALA A 25 3.74 11.95 36.30
C ALA A 25 2.90 12.41 35.11
N ARG A 26 3.49 13.23 34.25
CA ARG A 26 2.90 13.50 32.93
C ARG A 26 2.83 12.14 32.28
N GLY A 27 1.66 11.51 32.36
CA GLY A 27 1.34 10.33 31.57
C GLY A 27 1.72 10.68 30.14
N GLN A 28 2.68 9.95 29.58
CA GLN A 28 3.10 10.13 28.21
C GLN A 28 1.84 9.96 27.37
N ALA A 29 1.32 11.05 26.78
CA ALA A 29 0.11 11.00 25.98
C ALA A 29 0.29 9.89 24.92
N ALA A 30 -0.68 8.99 24.83
CA ALA A 30 -0.61 7.90 23.87
C ALA A 30 -0.38 8.47 22.49
N LEU A 31 0.61 7.92 21.78
CA LEU A 31 0.93 8.36 20.43
C LEU A 31 -0.29 8.17 19.50
N PRO A 32 -0.54 9.12 18.59
CA PRO A 32 -1.59 8.97 17.60
C PRO A 32 -1.33 7.70 16.78
N LYS A 33 -2.33 6.82 16.76
CA LYS A 33 -2.29 5.59 15.97
C LYS A 33 -2.57 5.91 14.51
N VAL A 34 -1.78 5.34 13.60
CA VAL A 34 -1.99 5.40 12.15
C VAL A 34 -2.24 3.97 11.66
N ARG A 35 -3.49 3.68 11.32
CA ARG A 35 -3.91 2.37 10.79
C ARG A 35 -3.68 2.35 9.29
N LEU A 36 -2.68 1.56 8.86
CA LEU A 36 -2.31 1.38 7.46
C LEU A 36 -2.76 0.01 6.97
N THR A 37 -3.44 -0.05 5.82
CA THR A 37 -3.67 -1.30 5.11
C THR A 37 -2.84 -1.40 3.85
N THR A 38 -2.45 -2.62 3.47
CA THR A 38 -1.90 -2.90 2.15
C THR A 38 -3.03 -3.02 1.12
N GLY A 39 -2.78 -2.73 -0.15
CA GLY A 39 -3.79 -2.92 -1.20
C GLY A 39 -4.15 -4.38 -1.45
N PHE A 40 -3.35 -5.32 -0.93
CA PHE A 40 -3.47 -6.75 -1.16
C PHE A 40 -2.97 -7.56 0.04
N ALA A 41 -2.92 -8.90 -0.08
CA ALA A 41 -2.30 -9.78 0.90
C ALA A 41 -0.84 -9.39 1.17
N LEU A 42 -0.36 -9.66 2.37
CA LEU A 42 1.03 -9.40 2.73
C LEU A 42 1.98 -10.28 1.89
N GLN A 43 2.94 -9.65 1.24
CA GLN A 43 3.94 -10.26 0.37
C GLN A 43 5.30 -9.60 0.62
N GLY A 44 6.36 -10.14 0.07
CA GLY A 44 7.73 -9.60 0.19
C GLY A 44 7.82 -8.12 -0.20
N THR A 45 7.06 -7.69 -1.20
CA THR A 45 6.99 -6.29 -1.65
C THR A 45 6.37 -5.33 -0.64
N HIS A 46 5.69 -5.85 0.39
CA HIS A 46 5.09 -5.09 1.50
C HIS A 46 5.90 -5.20 2.80
N SER A 47 6.93 -6.05 2.82
CA SER A 47 7.66 -6.43 4.05
C SER A 47 8.32 -5.24 4.76
N TYR A 48 8.74 -4.21 4.02
CA TYR A 48 9.32 -2.99 4.60
C TYR A 48 8.34 -2.23 5.51
N MET A 49 7.04 -2.28 5.22
CA MET A 49 6.02 -1.63 6.06
C MET A 49 5.89 -2.35 7.41
N LEU A 50 5.93 -3.68 7.39
CA LEU A 50 5.95 -4.50 8.61
C LEU A 50 7.23 -4.26 9.43
N ARG A 51 8.37 -4.11 8.74
CA ARG A 51 9.64 -3.74 9.39
C ARG A 51 9.56 -2.35 10.01
N ALA A 52 9.01 -1.35 9.31
CA ALA A 52 8.81 -0.01 9.87
C ALA A 52 8.00 -0.04 11.17
N GLN A 53 6.93 -0.84 11.20
CA GLN A 53 6.12 -1.06 12.40
C GLN A 53 6.91 -1.75 13.50
N LYS A 54 7.55 -2.89 13.21
CA LYS A 54 8.29 -3.71 14.18
C LYS A 54 9.44 -2.94 14.85
N MET A 55 10.19 -2.20 14.03
CA MET A 55 11.33 -1.39 14.50
C MET A 55 10.90 -0.08 15.18
N GLY A 56 9.61 0.28 15.08
CA GLY A 56 9.10 1.49 15.71
C GLY A 56 9.57 2.79 15.06
N TYR A 57 9.96 2.79 13.78
CA TYR A 57 10.53 3.98 13.13
C TYR A 57 9.59 5.19 13.14
N ALA A 58 8.29 4.97 12.98
CA ALA A 58 7.31 6.04 13.14
C ALA A 58 7.11 6.44 14.62
N ARG A 59 7.24 5.48 15.55
CA ARG A 59 7.07 5.71 16.98
C ARG A 59 8.17 6.61 17.55
N GLU A 60 9.41 6.44 17.09
CA GLU A 60 10.53 7.33 17.41
C GLU A 60 10.25 8.78 17.04
N LEU A 61 9.40 9.00 16.05
CA LEU A 61 9.03 10.31 15.48
C LEU A 61 7.65 10.81 15.92
N GLY A 62 6.94 10.06 16.79
CA GLY A 62 5.71 10.50 17.41
C GLY A 62 4.41 9.96 16.79
N ALA A 63 4.43 8.80 16.10
CA ALA A 63 3.24 8.11 15.60
C ALA A 63 3.31 6.60 15.82
N ASP A 64 2.19 5.96 16.15
CA ASP A 64 2.10 4.51 16.31
C ASP A 64 1.53 3.88 15.03
N LEU A 65 2.42 3.37 14.17
CA LEU A 65 2.04 2.72 12.91
C LEU A 65 1.54 1.29 13.17
N VAL A 66 0.36 0.97 12.64
CA VAL A 66 -0.22 -0.37 12.64
C VAL A 66 -0.54 -0.80 11.21
N VAL A 67 0.15 -1.84 10.72
CA VAL A 67 0.01 -2.38 9.37
C VAL A 67 -0.91 -3.59 9.37
N SER A 68 -1.85 -3.63 8.43
CA SER A 68 -2.80 -4.73 8.23
C SER A 68 -2.82 -5.16 6.77
N ARG A 69 -3.16 -6.44 6.52
CA ARG A 69 -3.36 -6.94 5.14
C ARG A 69 -4.59 -6.30 4.49
N GLY A 70 -4.54 -6.17 3.17
CA GLY A 70 -5.66 -5.74 2.34
C GLY A 70 -6.34 -6.90 1.59
N PHE A 71 -7.41 -6.56 0.86
CA PHE A 71 -8.29 -7.51 0.17
C PHE A 71 -8.58 -7.12 -1.29
N GLY A 72 -7.76 -6.27 -1.88
CA GLY A 72 -7.88 -5.78 -3.26
C GLY A 72 -7.84 -4.24 -3.32
N SER A 73 -7.11 -3.73 -4.30
CA SER A 73 -6.86 -2.28 -4.44
C SER A 73 -8.15 -1.46 -4.61
N GLY A 74 -9.17 -2.03 -5.24
CA GLY A 74 -10.47 -1.36 -5.41
C GLY A 74 -11.26 -1.19 -4.12
N ARG A 75 -10.96 -1.98 -3.06
CA ARG A 75 -11.61 -1.86 -1.77
C ARG A 75 -11.00 -0.76 -0.90
N VAL A 76 -9.72 -0.48 -1.06
CA VAL A 76 -8.98 0.48 -0.22
C VAL A 76 -9.64 1.86 -0.12
N PRO A 77 -10.04 2.52 -1.23
CA PRO A 77 -10.66 3.84 -1.14
C PRO A 77 -11.98 3.83 -0.36
N VAL A 78 -12.75 2.73 -0.44
CA VAL A 78 -13.98 2.54 0.32
C VAL A 78 -13.67 2.45 1.82
N ASP A 79 -12.69 1.63 2.20
CA ASP A 79 -12.30 1.40 3.60
C ASP A 79 -11.73 2.68 4.26
N ILE A 80 -10.94 3.49 3.51
CA ILE A 80 -10.44 4.78 4.01
C ILE A 80 -11.60 5.78 4.17
N SER A 81 -12.44 5.93 3.14
CA SER A 81 -13.58 6.85 3.20
C SER A 81 -14.57 6.47 4.30
N GLY A 82 -14.70 5.19 4.61
CA GLY A 82 -15.49 4.64 5.72
C GLY A 82 -14.81 4.75 7.09
N GLY A 83 -13.56 5.24 7.17
CA GLY A 83 -12.83 5.40 8.43
C GLY A 83 -12.33 4.11 9.06
N ILE A 84 -12.27 3.00 8.31
CA ILE A 84 -11.72 1.72 8.78
C ILE A 84 -10.20 1.84 8.91
N PHE A 85 -9.55 2.47 7.94
CA PHE A 85 -8.14 2.78 7.93
C PHE A 85 -7.91 4.28 7.77
N ASP A 86 -6.74 4.75 8.20
CA ASP A 86 -6.32 6.15 8.11
C ASP A 86 -5.46 6.38 6.88
N MET A 87 -4.76 5.32 6.44
CA MET A 87 -3.80 5.32 5.34
C MET A 87 -3.76 3.94 4.68
N ALA A 88 -3.34 3.88 3.43
CA ALA A 88 -3.10 2.63 2.72
C ALA A 88 -1.92 2.73 1.75
N TYR A 89 -1.25 1.60 1.53
CA TYR A 89 -0.45 1.36 0.33
C TYR A 89 -1.38 0.80 -0.75
N ASN A 90 -1.50 1.48 -1.86
CA ASN A 90 -2.49 1.15 -2.89
C ASN A 90 -2.00 1.52 -4.30
N ASP A 91 -2.70 1.03 -5.31
CA ASP A 91 -2.55 1.55 -6.67
C ASP A 91 -3.28 2.89 -6.81
N MET A 92 -2.60 3.86 -7.43
CA MET A 92 -3.11 5.21 -7.59
C MET A 92 -4.33 5.27 -8.52
N SER A 93 -4.35 4.46 -9.59
CA SER A 93 -5.44 4.51 -10.58
C SER A 93 -6.78 4.09 -10.00
N THR A 94 -6.79 3.11 -9.07
CA THR A 94 -8.02 2.72 -8.36
C THR A 94 -8.50 3.81 -7.41
N SER A 95 -7.58 4.52 -6.78
CA SER A 95 -7.91 5.67 -5.93
C SER A 95 -8.42 6.86 -6.74
N LEU A 96 -7.79 7.17 -7.89
CA LEU A 96 -8.23 8.20 -8.83
C LEU A 96 -9.64 7.91 -9.36
N ARG A 97 -9.90 6.67 -9.77
CA ARG A 97 -11.23 6.26 -10.20
C ARG A 97 -12.27 6.55 -9.14
N PHE A 98 -12.02 6.10 -7.91
CA PHE A 98 -12.96 6.32 -6.80
C PHE A 98 -13.19 7.81 -6.51
N MET A 99 -12.13 8.64 -6.53
CA MET A 99 -12.24 10.09 -6.34
C MET A 99 -13.06 10.76 -7.47
N ALA A 100 -12.89 10.31 -8.71
CA ALA A 100 -13.63 10.82 -9.86
C ALA A 100 -15.12 10.42 -9.80
N GLU A 101 -15.41 9.18 -9.38
CA GLU A 101 -16.79 8.68 -9.17
C GLU A 101 -17.49 9.34 -7.98
N ASN A 102 -16.74 9.72 -6.95
CA ASN A 102 -17.26 10.22 -5.69
C ASN A 102 -16.72 11.62 -5.36
N PRO A 103 -17.30 12.70 -5.92
CA PRO A 103 -16.88 14.08 -5.61
C PRO A 103 -16.91 14.34 -4.10
N GLY A 104 -15.82 14.84 -3.55
CA GLY A 104 -15.68 15.07 -2.11
C GLY A 104 -15.26 13.83 -1.30
N ALA A 105 -14.84 12.74 -1.97
CA ALA A 105 -14.24 11.59 -1.29
C ALA A 105 -13.11 12.03 -0.33
N ASP A 106 -13.09 11.43 0.86
CA ASP A 106 -12.12 11.74 1.91
C ASP A 106 -10.77 11.04 1.63
N LEU A 107 -10.14 11.38 0.49
CA LEU A 107 -8.89 10.78 0.03
C LEU A 107 -7.89 11.84 -0.42
N ILE A 108 -6.61 11.58 -0.16
CA ILE A 108 -5.45 12.32 -0.68
C ILE A 108 -4.27 11.36 -0.83
N VAL A 109 -3.57 11.41 -1.95
CA VAL A 109 -2.29 10.71 -2.14
C VAL A 109 -1.19 11.52 -1.48
N VAL A 110 -0.44 10.91 -0.57
CA VAL A 110 0.62 11.57 0.23
C VAL A 110 2.03 11.13 -0.15
N ALA A 111 2.15 10.09 -0.99
CA ALA A 111 3.42 9.69 -1.62
C ALA A 111 3.13 8.80 -2.83
N ILE A 112 3.95 8.91 -3.89
CA ILE A 112 3.92 8.04 -5.08
C ILE A 112 5.25 7.30 -5.14
N LEU A 113 5.23 5.98 -5.18
CA LEU A 113 6.44 5.15 -5.11
C LEU A 113 6.85 4.59 -6.47
N GLN A 114 5.92 4.50 -7.42
CA GLN A 114 6.17 3.95 -8.75
C GLN A 114 5.52 4.83 -9.81
N ASP A 115 6.30 5.16 -10.83
CA ASP A 115 5.89 6.01 -11.95
C ASP A 115 5.37 5.24 -13.16
N THR A 116 5.37 3.91 -13.10
CA THR A 116 4.75 3.00 -14.08
C THR A 116 4.02 1.87 -13.34
N ASN A 117 3.19 1.10 -14.06
CA ASN A 117 2.41 0.01 -13.46
C ASN A 117 2.82 -1.36 -14.00
N GLN A 118 2.46 -2.40 -13.26
CA GLN A 118 2.61 -3.81 -13.63
C GLN A 118 1.28 -4.57 -13.61
N ILE A 119 0.18 -3.86 -13.81
CA ILE A 119 -1.15 -4.46 -13.90
C ILE A 119 -1.18 -5.38 -15.12
N SER A 120 -1.73 -6.58 -14.97
CA SER A 120 -1.64 -7.59 -16.01
C SER A 120 -2.83 -8.54 -16.06
N ILE A 121 -2.97 -9.20 -17.20
CA ILE A 121 -3.63 -10.50 -17.36
C ILE A 121 -2.52 -11.54 -17.55
N THR A 122 -2.54 -12.60 -16.75
CA THR A 122 -1.62 -13.74 -16.87
C THR A 122 -2.41 -14.96 -17.36
N VAL A 123 -1.88 -15.62 -18.39
CA VAL A 123 -2.44 -16.82 -18.99
C VAL A 123 -1.38 -17.90 -19.12
N ARG A 124 -1.76 -19.11 -19.43
CA ARG A 124 -0.82 -20.21 -19.76
C ARG A 124 -0.07 -19.92 -21.07
N ALA A 125 1.24 -20.09 -21.09
CA ALA A 125 2.05 -19.86 -22.30
C ALA A 125 1.79 -20.89 -23.40
N ASP A 126 1.43 -22.12 -23.02
CA ASP A 126 1.06 -23.24 -23.91
C ASP A 126 -0.41 -23.23 -24.32
N GLY A 127 -1.20 -22.26 -23.85
CA GLY A 127 -2.62 -22.12 -24.13
C GLY A 127 -2.91 -21.38 -25.44
N PRO A 128 -4.20 -21.27 -25.80
CA PRO A 128 -4.63 -20.69 -27.07
C PRO A 128 -4.57 -19.16 -27.11
N ILE A 129 -4.21 -18.49 -26.01
CA ILE A 129 -4.15 -17.02 -25.89
C ILE A 129 -2.71 -16.58 -26.17
N ALA A 130 -2.42 -16.22 -27.40
CA ALA A 130 -1.09 -15.79 -27.85
C ALA A 130 -0.94 -14.24 -27.83
N THR A 131 -2.02 -13.52 -28.02
CA THR A 131 -2.09 -12.06 -28.10
C THR A 131 -3.15 -11.51 -27.16
N VAL A 132 -3.12 -10.21 -26.90
CA VAL A 132 -4.16 -9.52 -26.11
C VAL A 132 -5.55 -9.70 -26.73
N LYS A 133 -5.65 -9.72 -28.08
CA LYS A 133 -6.92 -9.88 -28.79
C LYS A 133 -7.59 -11.24 -28.54
N ASP A 134 -6.81 -12.28 -28.28
CA ASP A 134 -7.32 -13.63 -27.98
C ASP A 134 -8.01 -13.72 -26.61
N LEU A 135 -8.00 -12.65 -25.81
CA LEU A 135 -8.79 -12.57 -24.57
C LEU A 135 -10.30 -12.48 -24.83
N GLU A 136 -10.72 -12.06 -26.03
CA GLU A 136 -12.14 -12.06 -26.40
C GLU A 136 -12.71 -13.48 -26.39
N GLY A 137 -13.85 -13.68 -25.76
CA GLY A 137 -14.51 -14.96 -25.56
C GLY A 137 -13.98 -15.77 -24.35
N ARG A 138 -12.91 -15.32 -23.70
CA ARG A 138 -12.24 -16.04 -22.60
C ARG A 138 -12.80 -15.69 -21.24
N THR A 139 -12.54 -16.56 -20.27
CA THR A 139 -12.91 -16.40 -18.86
C THR A 139 -11.68 -16.04 -18.03
N ILE A 140 -11.72 -14.88 -17.37
CA ILE A 140 -10.65 -14.39 -16.50
C ILE A 140 -11.13 -14.47 -15.05
N ALA A 141 -10.40 -15.18 -14.20
CA ALA A 141 -10.70 -15.29 -12.78
C ALA A 141 -10.01 -14.18 -11.98
N ALA A 142 -10.77 -13.51 -11.14
CA ALA A 142 -10.27 -12.48 -10.24
C ALA A 142 -11.27 -12.20 -9.10
N PRO A 143 -10.79 -11.72 -7.93
CA PRO A 143 -11.66 -11.09 -6.94
C PRO A 143 -12.38 -9.86 -7.52
N ASP A 144 -13.52 -9.51 -6.96
CA ASP A 144 -14.29 -8.34 -7.46
C ASP A 144 -13.53 -7.02 -7.33
N PHE A 145 -12.71 -6.89 -6.28
CA PHE A 145 -11.87 -5.71 -6.03
C PHE A 145 -10.42 -5.84 -6.53
N ASP A 146 -10.14 -6.83 -7.40
CA ASP A 146 -8.82 -6.98 -8.02
C ASP A 146 -8.50 -5.79 -8.93
N ILE A 147 -7.24 -5.33 -8.86
CA ILE A 147 -6.80 -4.15 -9.63
C ILE A 147 -6.94 -4.34 -11.14
N GLY A 148 -6.56 -5.51 -11.67
CA GLY A 148 -6.66 -5.80 -13.09
C GLY A 148 -8.10 -5.80 -13.57
N ARG A 149 -9.03 -6.38 -12.76
CA ARG A 149 -10.46 -6.35 -13.07
C ARG A 149 -11.03 -4.94 -12.99
N GLN A 150 -10.68 -4.17 -11.96
CA GLN A 150 -11.16 -2.80 -11.77
C GLN A 150 -10.70 -1.85 -12.88
N LEU A 151 -9.48 -2.06 -13.40
CA LEU A 151 -8.87 -1.24 -14.45
C LEU A 151 -8.88 -1.92 -15.82
N PHE A 152 -9.66 -3.00 -15.98
CA PHE A 152 -9.83 -3.65 -17.28
C PHE A 152 -10.46 -2.75 -18.36
N PRO A 153 -11.47 -1.90 -18.07
CA PRO A 153 -12.07 -1.04 -19.08
C PRO A 153 -11.07 -0.09 -19.77
N PRO A 154 -10.19 0.66 -19.08
CA PRO A 154 -9.18 1.47 -19.74
C PRO A 154 -8.18 0.64 -20.56
N PHE A 155 -7.73 -0.50 -20.04
CA PHE A 155 -6.86 -1.41 -20.78
C PHE A 155 -7.53 -1.94 -22.04
N ALA A 156 -8.77 -2.44 -21.95
CA ALA A 156 -9.51 -2.98 -23.08
C ALA A 156 -9.71 -1.93 -24.17
N ARG A 157 -10.03 -0.69 -23.80
CA ARG A 157 -10.14 0.43 -24.74
C ARG A 157 -8.81 0.72 -25.43
N ALA A 158 -7.71 0.81 -24.69
CA ALA A 158 -6.39 1.04 -25.24
C ALA A 158 -5.92 -0.10 -26.16
N ALA A 159 -6.24 -1.35 -25.81
CA ALA A 159 -5.91 -2.55 -26.58
C ALA A 159 -6.89 -2.84 -27.75
N GLY A 160 -7.96 -2.08 -27.92
CA GLY A 160 -8.98 -2.32 -28.94
C GLY A 160 -9.81 -3.59 -28.71
N LEU A 161 -9.98 -3.99 -27.42
CA LEU A 161 -10.81 -5.14 -27.03
C LEU A 161 -12.28 -4.77 -26.89
N ASP A 162 -13.16 -5.70 -27.25
CA ASP A 162 -14.57 -5.65 -26.87
C ASP A 162 -14.73 -6.15 -25.44
N ILE A 163 -14.96 -5.21 -24.51
CA ILE A 163 -15.11 -5.48 -23.07
C ILE A 163 -16.20 -6.51 -22.80
N GLY A 164 -17.30 -6.46 -23.57
CA GLY A 164 -18.45 -7.36 -23.40
C GLY A 164 -18.16 -8.81 -23.74
N LYS A 165 -17.08 -9.09 -24.46
CA LYS A 165 -16.69 -10.44 -24.83
C LYS A 165 -15.80 -11.13 -23.81
N VAL A 166 -15.21 -10.42 -22.86
CA VAL A 166 -14.40 -11.04 -21.80
C VAL A 166 -15.30 -11.37 -20.61
N LYS A 167 -15.27 -12.63 -20.20
CA LYS A 167 -16.06 -13.13 -19.07
C LYS A 167 -15.25 -13.07 -17.79
N TRP A 168 -15.86 -12.54 -16.73
CA TRP A 168 -15.22 -12.49 -15.41
C TRP A 168 -15.80 -13.58 -14.49
N LEU A 169 -14.90 -14.37 -13.91
CA LEU A 169 -15.22 -15.33 -12.87
C LEU A 169 -14.80 -14.73 -11.52
N SER A 170 -15.79 -14.36 -10.70
CA SER A 170 -15.54 -13.85 -9.33
C SER A 170 -15.11 -14.99 -8.43
N VAL A 171 -13.95 -14.85 -7.80
CA VAL A 171 -13.36 -15.85 -6.91
C VAL A 171 -12.79 -15.18 -5.65
N ALA A 172 -12.65 -15.95 -4.59
CA ALA A 172 -11.87 -15.51 -3.43
C ALA A 172 -10.40 -15.33 -3.82
N LEU A 173 -9.70 -14.45 -3.10
CA LEU A 173 -8.32 -14.08 -3.39
C LEU A 173 -7.38 -15.29 -3.48
N GLU A 174 -7.55 -16.23 -2.58
CA GLU A 174 -6.74 -17.45 -2.45
C GLU A 174 -7.02 -18.47 -3.56
N LEU A 175 -8.11 -18.33 -4.30
CA LEU A 175 -8.50 -19.23 -5.38
C LEU A 175 -8.11 -18.73 -6.77
N ARG A 176 -7.64 -17.49 -6.92
CA ARG A 176 -7.33 -16.88 -8.23
C ARG A 176 -6.32 -17.71 -9.01
N GLU A 177 -5.14 -17.96 -8.48
CA GLU A 177 -4.08 -18.73 -9.13
C GLU A 177 -4.46 -20.21 -9.32
N PRO A 178 -5.07 -20.89 -8.32
CA PRO A 178 -5.60 -22.26 -8.51
C PRO A 178 -6.55 -22.40 -9.70
N MET A 179 -7.39 -21.38 -10.01
CA MET A 179 -8.28 -21.42 -11.19
C MET A 179 -7.49 -21.56 -12.49
N LEU A 180 -6.39 -20.82 -12.66
CA LEU A 180 -5.54 -20.93 -13.86
C LEU A 180 -4.77 -22.25 -13.89
N VAL A 181 -4.16 -22.67 -12.78
CA VAL A 181 -3.39 -23.92 -12.69
C VAL A 181 -4.26 -25.14 -13.01
N GLN A 182 -5.52 -25.13 -12.55
CA GLN A 182 -6.48 -26.21 -12.74
C GLN A 182 -7.28 -26.12 -14.05
N ASN A 183 -6.94 -25.17 -14.95
CA ASN A 183 -7.67 -24.92 -16.21
C ASN A 183 -9.17 -24.62 -16.01
N ARG A 184 -9.55 -24.02 -14.89
CA ARG A 184 -10.93 -23.57 -14.59
C ARG A 184 -11.19 -22.14 -15.04
N ALA A 185 -10.14 -21.40 -15.40
CA ALA A 185 -10.17 -20.12 -16.05
C ALA A 185 -9.07 -20.08 -17.10
N ASP A 186 -9.30 -19.29 -18.18
CA ASP A 186 -8.33 -19.12 -19.26
C ASP A 186 -7.18 -18.17 -18.85
N GLY A 187 -7.46 -17.27 -17.91
CA GLY A 187 -6.50 -16.30 -17.38
C GLY A 187 -6.88 -15.80 -15.99
N ILE A 188 -5.97 -15.07 -15.40
CA ILE A 188 -6.17 -14.36 -14.12
C ILE A 188 -5.68 -12.93 -14.24
N SER A 189 -6.22 -12.00 -13.46
CA SER A 189 -5.74 -10.62 -13.43
C SER A 189 -5.06 -10.27 -12.10
N GLY A 190 -4.23 -9.24 -12.12
CA GLY A 190 -3.57 -8.69 -10.92
C GLY A 190 -2.28 -7.96 -11.23
N GLN A 191 -1.50 -7.70 -10.20
CA GLN A 191 -0.12 -7.22 -10.33
C GLN A 191 0.77 -8.36 -10.81
N ALA A 192 1.59 -8.15 -11.85
CA ALA A 192 2.41 -9.20 -12.47
C ALA A 192 3.32 -9.92 -11.47
N SER A 193 3.99 -9.19 -10.56
CA SER A 193 4.84 -9.82 -9.54
C SER A 193 4.04 -10.66 -8.54
N SER A 194 2.80 -10.25 -8.25
CA SER A 194 1.93 -11.02 -7.36
C SER A 194 1.47 -12.31 -8.02
N THR A 195 0.87 -12.22 -9.22
CA THR A 195 0.34 -13.39 -9.93
C THR A 195 1.44 -14.37 -10.31
N ALA A 196 2.53 -13.88 -10.93
CA ALA A 196 3.58 -14.73 -11.48
C ALA A 196 4.28 -15.58 -10.41
N LEU A 197 4.65 -14.98 -9.28
CA LEU A 197 5.35 -15.71 -8.22
C LEU A 197 4.40 -16.57 -7.37
N SER A 198 3.10 -16.22 -7.31
CA SER A 198 2.10 -17.08 -6.70
C SER A 198 1.80 -18.30 -7.56
N LEU A 199 1.77 -18.17 -8.89
CA LEU A 199 1.70 -19.30 -9.84
C LEU A 199 2.93 -20.20 -9.74
N LYS A 200 4.13 -19.60 -9.66
CA LYS A 200 5.38 -20.36 -9.47
C LYS A 200 5.33 -21.22 -8.21
N ARG A 201 4.86 -20.68 -7.10
CA ARG A 201 4.66 -21.42 -5.85
C ARG A 201 3.71 -22.61 -6.00
N LEU A 202 2.77 -22.54 -6.94
CA LEU A 202 1.84 -23.64 -7.28
C LEU A 202 2.37 -24.57 -8.39
N GLY A 203 3.63 -24.44 -8.80
CA GLY A 203 4.28 -25.31 -9.78
C GLY A 203 4.15 -24.84 -11.24
N MET A 204 3.65 -23.63 -11.51
CA MET A 204 3.65 -23.03 -12.84
C MET A 204 4.78 -22.01 -12.95
N ASP A 205 5.94 -22.43 -13.41
CA ASP A 205 7.13 -21.58 -13.54
C ASP A 205 6.96 -20.43 -14.56
N LEU A 206 7.81 -19.41 -14.47
CA LEU A 206 7.72 -18.19 -15.31
C LEU A 206 7.66 -18.49 -16.82
N PRO A 207 8.44 -19.44 -17.41
CA PRO A 207 8.32 -19.78 -18.83
C PRO A 207 6.96 -20.36 -19.24
N GLN A 208 6.21 -20.90 -18.30
CA GLN A 208 4.86 -21.45 -18.54
C GLN A 208 3.77 -20.40 -18.49
N GLN A 209 4.14 -19.14 -18.22
CA GLN A 209 3.24 -18.02 -18.08
C GLN A 209 3.43 -17.03 -19.22
N ARG A 210 2.32 -16.52 -19.75
CA ARG A 210 2.32 -15.35 -20.64
C ARG A 210 1.61 -14.22 -19.93
N ILE A 211 2.31 -13.09 -19.80
CA ILE A 211 1.86 -11.92 -19.04
C ILE A 211 1.61 -10.78 -20.01
N PHE A 212 0.38 -10.29 -20.07
CA PHE A 212 -0.01 -9.12 -20.83
C PHE A 212 -0.08 -7.93 -19.88
N LEU A 213 0.92 -7.05 -19.91
CA LEU A 213 0.94 -5.84 -19.11
C LEU A 213 0.03 -4.77 -19.72
N TYR A 214 -0.77 -4.12 -18.90
CA TYR A 214 -1.69 -3.08 -19.35
C TYR A 214 -0.96 -1.89 -19.97
N ARG A 215 0.21 -1.53 -19.43
CA ARG A 215 1.04 -0.46 -19.97
C ARG A 215 1.54 -0.71 -21.39
N ASP A 216 1.78 -1.97 -21.78
CA ASP A 216 2.25 -2.31 -23.12
C ASP A 216 1.15 -2.07 -24.18
N SER A 217 -0.09 -1.92 -23.75
CA SER A 217 -1.25 -1.53 -24.57
C SER A 217 -1.64 -0.06 -24.42
N GLY A 218 -0.81 0.76 -23.77
CA GLY A 218 -1.02 2.20 -23.63
C GLY A 218 -1.68 2.65 -22.32
N PHE A 219 -2.04 1.73 -21.40
CA PHE A 219 -2.51 2.10 -20.07
C PHE A 219 -1.32 2.18 -19.10
N ASP A 220 -0.58 3.30 -19.15
CA ASP A 220 0.57 3.55 -18.29
C ASP A 220 0.39 4.82 -17.45
N ALA A 221 0.03 4.65 -16.19
CA ALA A 221 -0.18 5.70 -15.21
C ALA A 221 0.73 5.50 -14.00
N TYR A 222 0.86 6.52 -13.14
CA TYR A 222 1.42 6.34 -11.80
C TYR A 222 0.69 5.20 -11.08
N SER A 223 1.42 4.38 -10.33
CA SER A 223 0.89 3.16 -9.74
C SER A 223 0.98 3.18 -8.22
N GLU A 224 1.97 2.51 -7.65
CA GLU A 224 2.05 2.31 -6.20
C GLU A 224 2.18 3.63 -5.44
N CYS A 225 1.28 3.86 -4.49
CA CYS A 225 1.24 5.09 -3.70
C CYS A 225 0.83 4.84 -2.25
N PHE A 226 1.07 5.83 -1.40
CA PHE A 226 0.38 5.95 -0.12
C PHE A 226 -0.78 6.91 -0.28
N VAL A 227 -2.00 6.42 -0.06
CA VAL A 227 -3.23 7.21 0.00
C VAL A 227 -3.72 7.27 1.44
N ALA A 228 -4.30 8.40 1.86
CA ALA A 228 -4.76 8.60 3.22
C ALA A 228 -6.12 9.32 3.26
N SER A 229 -6.81 9.24 4.39
CA SER A 229 -7.95 10.11 4.68
C SER A 229 -7.46 11.55 4.78
N ARG A 230 -8.02 12.45 3.97
CA ARG A 230 -7.71 13.90 4.00
C ARG A 230 -7.99 14.49 5.40
N LYS A 231 -9.13 14.13 5.97
CA LYS A 231 -9.51 14.59 7.33
C LYS A 231 -8.51 14.10 8.39
N PHE A 232 -8.02 12.87 8.25
CA PHE A 232 -7.02 12.35 9.19
C PHE A 232 -5.69 13.10 9.05
N VAL A 233 -5.22 13.31 7.83
CA VAL A 233 -3.98 14.03 7.53
C VAL A 233 -4.01 15.47 8.06
N GLU A 234 -5.12 16.19 7.84
CA GLU A 234 -5.33 17.56 8.31
C GLU A 234 -5.35 17.67 9.84
N ARG A 235 -5.96 16.68 10.52
CA ARG A 235 -6.03 16.65 11.98
C ARG A 235 -4.73 16.18 12.63
N ASN A 236 -3.95 15.34 11.93
CA ASN A 236 -2.77 14.69 12.48
C ASN A 236 -1.51 14.87 11.60
N PRO A 237 -1.15 16.12 11.19
CA PRO A 237 -0.06 16.34 10.22
C PRO A 237 1.30 15.84 10.73
N LYS A 238 1.54 15.90 12.04
CA LYS A 238 2.77 15.40 12.65
C LYS A 238 2.83 13.86 12.58
N ALA A 239 1.71 13.18 12.80
CA ALA A 239 1.65 11.72 12.75
C ALA A 239 1.88 11.20 11.32
N ILE A 240 1.31 11.85 10.30
CA ILE A 240 1.56 11.48 8.90
C ILE A 240 3.03 11.72 8.52
N LYS A 241 3.64 12.85 8.90
CA LYS A 241 5.07 13.10 8.67
C LYS A 241 5.94 12.03 9.32
N ALA A 242 5.67 11.68 10.58
CA ALA A 242 6.37 10.63 11.30
C ALA A 242 6.22 9.25 10.63
N THR A 243 5.00 8.92 10.20
CA THR A 243 4.70 7.66 9.52
C THR A 243 5.41 7.57 8.18
N LEU A 244 5.33 8.60 7.33
CA LEU A 244 6.02 8.60 6.04
C LEU A 244 7.54 8.53 6.23
N ALA A 245 8.12 9.29 7.17
CA ALA A 245 9.55 9.22 7.45
C ALA A 245 9.99 7.81 7.87
N GLY A 246 9.23 7.15 8.75
CA GLY A 246 9.49 5.77 9.15
C GLY A 246 9.35 4.76 8.00
N LEU A 247 8.33 4.92 7.15
CA LEU A 247 8.10 4.08 5.98
C LEU A 247 9.21 4.24 4.93
N PHE A 248 9.63 5.48 4.63
CA PHE A 248 10.71 5.73 3.68
C PHE A 248 12.06 5.22 4.19
N ARG A 249 12.35 5.39 5.49
CA ARG A 249 13.55 4.77 6.10
C ARG A 249 13.56 3.26 5.90
N ALA A 250 12.47 2.58 6.22
CA ALA A 250 12.35 1.14 6.02
C ALA A 250 12.41 0.74 4.54
N TYR A 251 11.85 1.56 3.64
CA TYR A 251 11.90 1.31 2.20
C TYR A 251 13.33 1.42 1.64
N VAL A 252 14.09 2.42 2.05
CA VAL A 252 15.50 2.58 1.65
C VAL A 252 16.33 1.39 2.13
N GLU A 253 16.20 0.98 3.40
CA GLU A 253 16.86 -0.21 3.94
C GLU A 253 16.48 -1.47 3.15
N TYR A 254 15.19 -1.69 2.91
CA TYR A 254 14.66 -2.79 2.10
C TYR A 254 15.15 -2.77 0.66
N TYR A 255 15.29 -1.58 0.06
CA TYR A 255 15.77 -1.47 -1.32
C TYR A 255 17.21 -1.93 -1.45
N HIS A 256 18.06 -1.67 -0.45
CA HIS A 256 19.45 -2.14 -0.44
C HIS A 256 19.56 -3.63 -0.06
N ASP A 257 18.90 -4.05 1.02
CA ASP A 257 18.84 -5.46 1.45
C ASP A 257 17.47 -5.80 2.03
N PRO A 258 16.66 -6.63 1.35
CA PRO A 258 15.32 -7.00 1.84
C PRO A 258 15.32 -8.09 2.93
N LYS A 259 16.45 -8.69 3.28
CA LYS A 259 16.51 -9.89 4.15
C LYS A 259 15.80 -9.71 5.49
N GLU A 260 16.11 -8.63 6.21
CA GLU A 260 15.50 -8.36 7.51
C GLU A 260 14.00 -8.06 7.40
N SER A 261 13.58 -7.36 6.32
CA SER A 261 12.16 -7.13 6.04
C SER A 261 11.42 -8.44 5.77
N LEU A 262 12.04 -9.35 5.00
CA LEU A 262 11.48 -10.68 4.72
C LEU A 262 11.42 -11.55 5.98
N GLN A 263 12.38 -11.43 6.89
CA GLN A 263 12.33 -12.12 8.18
C GLN A 263 11.13 -11.64 9.01
N VAL A 264 10.85 -10.34 9.04
CA VAL A 264 9.67 -9.80 9.72
C VAL A 264 8.38 -10.31 9.08
N LEU A 265 8.33 -10.37 7.75
CA LEU A 265 7.18 -10.96 7.05
C LEU A 265 6.97 -12.43 7.45
N LYS A 266 8.05 -13.23 7.54
CA LYS A 266 7.99 -14.65 7.96
C LYS A 266 7.46 -14.82 9.38
N GLU A 267 7.79 -13.89 10.28
CA GLU A 267 7.28 -13.92 11.66
C GLU A 267 5.76 -13.61 11.70
N VAL A 268 5.28 -12.67 10.86
CA VAL A 268 3.86 -12.28 10.79
C VAL A 268 3.04 -13.34 10.03
N GLU A 269 3.61 -13.88 8.96
CA GLU A 269 2.99 -14.89 8.08
C GLU A 269 3.87 -16.16 8.07
N PRO A 270 3.73 -17.06 9.04
CA PRO A 270 4.61 -18.23 9.20
C PRO A 270 4.69 -19.18 8.00
N LEU A 271 3.69 -19.16 7.11
CA LEU A 271 3.66 -19.96 5.88
C LEU A 271 4.39 -19.31 4.70
N THR A 272 5.00 -18.14 4.90
CA THR A 272 5.77 -17.44 3.85
C THR A 272 6.95 -18.29 3.37
N ASP A 273 7.06 -18.48 2.07
CA ASP A 273 8.28 -18.96 1.41
C ASP A 273 9.20 -17.77 1.13
N VAL A 274 10.22 -17.60 1.96
CA VAL A 274 11.15 -16.46 1.88
C VAL A 274 11.90 -16.41 0.54
N ALA A 275 12.21 -17.55 -0.07
CA ALA A 275 12.90 -17.60 -1.37
C ALA A 275 11.99 -17.08 -2.48
N ILE A 276 10.75 -17.52 -2.52
CA ILE A 276 9.74 -17.01 -3.47
C ILE A 276 9.49 -15.51 -3.26
N GLU A 277 9.45 -15.03 -2.02
CA GLU A 277 9.22 -13.61 -1.75
C GLU A 277 10.45 -12.74 -2.10
N ALA A 278 11.66 -13.25 -1.94
CA ALA A 278 12.88 -12.57 -2.43
C ALA A 278 12.87 -12.49 -3.97
N GLU A 279 12.49 -13.56 -4.65
CA GLU A 279 12.34 -13.57 -6.12
C GLU A 279 11.22 -12.61 -6.58
N ARG A 280 10.12 -12.53 -5.83
CA ARG A 280 9.04 -11.56 -6.08
C ARG A 280 9.54 -10.13 -6.05
N ILE A 281 10.35 -9.77 -5.07
CA ILE A 281 10.96 -8.45 -4.96
C ILE A 281 11.84 -8.17 -6.19
N ALA A 282 12.71 -9.12 -6.55
CA ALA A 282 13.58 -8.98 -7.73
C ALA A 282 12.77 -8.83 -9.03
N PHE A 283 11.71 -9.64 -9.18
CA PHE A 283 10.80 -9.56 -10.33
C PHE A 283 10.07 -8.22 -10.38
N GLN A 284 9.54 -7.73 -9.25
CA GLN A 284 8.90 -6.42 -9.19
C GLN A 284 9.85 -5.30 -9.60
N ARG A 285 11.08 -5.28 -9.10
CA ARG A 285 12.09 -4.28 -9.47
C ARG A 285 12.40 -4.27 -10.97
N LYS A 286 12.41 -5.45 -11.59
CA LYS A 286 12.56 -5.57 -13.05
C LYS A 286 11.34 -5.03 -13.79
N MET A 287 10.13 -5.29 -13.29
CA MET A 287 8.89 -4.81 -13.90
C MET A 287 8.65 -3.31 -13.67
N LEU A 288 9.10 -2.79 -12.54
CA LEU A 288 8.91 -1.40 -12.12
C LEU A 288 10.28 -0.73 -11.88
N PRO A 289 11.08 -0.48 -12.92
CA PRO A 289 12.31 0.29 -12.76
C PRO A 289 11.95 1.71 -12.29
N LEU A 290 12.76 2.26 -11.40
CA LEU A 290 12.60 3.64 -10.98
C LEU A 290 12.84 4.59 -12.15
N GLY A 291 11.96 5.56 -12.34
CA GLY A 291 12.12 6.61 -13.33
C GLY A 291 13.26 7.57 -12.99
N GLU A 292 13.76 8.25 -14.01
CA GLU A 292 14.92 9.14 -13.90
C GLU A 292 14.73 10.27 -12.90
N LEU A 293 13.51 10.78 -12.76
CA LEU A 293 13.19 11.84 -11.82
C LEU A 293 13.35 11.36 -10.36
N MET A 294 12.81 10.18 -10.05
CA MET A 294 12.91 9.58 -8.71
C MET A 294 14.35 9.17 -8.37
N LYS A 295 15.12 8.68 -9.35
CA LYS A 295 16.55 8.38 -9.15
C LYS A 295 17.36 9.61 -8.79
N LYS A 296 17.08 10.75 -9.42
CA LYS A 296 17.84 11.99 -9.23
C LYS A 296 17.42 12.80 -8.01
N GLN A 297 16.15 12.79 -7.67
CA GLN A 297 15.57 13.69 -6.68
C GLN A 297 14.91 12.95 -5.48
N GLY A 298 15.02 11.61 -5.46
CA GLY A 298 14.46 10.77 -4.41
C GLY A 298 13.05 10.26 -4.74
N LEU A 299 12.71 9.14 -4.14
CA LEU A 299 11.38 8.51 -4.27
C LEU A 299 10.27 9.53 -4.02
N SER A 300 9.15 9.33 -4.69
CA SER A 300 7.98 10.23 -4.59
C SER A 300 8.21 11.66 -5.13
N THR A 301 9.24 11.87 -5.92
CA THR A 301 9.32 13.08 -6.73
C THR A 301 8.41 12.92 -7.95
N VAL A 302 7.45 13.82 -8.09
CA VAL A 302 6.35 13.71 -9.07
C VAL A 302 6.51 14.75 -10.17
N ASP A 303 6.37 14.32 -11.42
CA ASP A 303 6.20 15.22 -12.57
C ASP A 303 4.72 15.66 -12.64
N PRO A 304 4.42 16.96 -12.49
CA PRO A 304 3.03 17.45 -12.51
C PRO A 304 2.27 17.15 -13.80
N LYS A 305 2.96 17.13 -14.96
CA LYS A 305 2.35 16.83 -16.26
C LYS A 305 1.99 15.35 -16.37
N ARG A 306 2.88 14.45 -15.88
CA ARG A 306 2.60 13.02 -15.84
C ARG A 306 1.48 12.71 -14.85
N LEU A 307 1.42 13.41 -13.72
CA LEU A 307 0.32 13.28 -12.77
C LEU A 307 -1.02 13.67 -13.42
N GLU A 308 -1.07 14.83 -14.07
CA GLU A 308 -2.25 15.27 -14.80
C GLU A 308 -2.63 14.27 -15.90
N SER A 309 -1.67 13.75 -16.67
CA SER A 309 -1.92 12.73 -17.69
C SER A 309 -2.51 11.46 -17.09
N SER A 310 -2.02 11.00 -15.93
CA SER A 310 -2.56 9.85 -15.19
C SER A 310 -4.01 10.08 -14.76
N ILE A 311 -4.32 11.28 -14.25
CA ILE A 311 -5.69 11.68 -13.88
C ILE A 311 -6.60 11.64 -15.11
N ARG A 312 -6.20 12.31 -16.23
CA ARG A 312 -7.00 12.35 -17.45
C ARG A 312 -7.24 10.96 -18.03
N MET A 313 -6.22 10.10 -18.02
CA MET A 313 -6.34 8.71 -18.49
C MET A 313 -7.46 7.95 -17.76
N ILE A 314 -7.60 8.13 -16.45
CA ILE A 314 -8.65 7.50 -15.67
C ILE A 314 -10.01 8.14 -15.95
N GLU A 315 -10.11 9.47 -15.94
CA GLU A 315 -11.37 10.16 -16.22
C GLU A 315 -11.91 9.81 -17.62
N ASP A 316 -11.05 9.84 -18.64
CA ASP A 316 -11.44 9.52 -20.03
C ASP A 316 -11.82 8.04 -20.17
N ALA A 317 -11.09 7.14 -19.52
CA ALA A 317 -11.34 5.70 -19.59
C ALA A 317 -12.71 5.28 -19.01
N PHE A 318 -13.16 5.98 -17.99
CA PHE A 318 -14.45 5.71 -17.35
C PHE A 318 -15.56 6.68 -17.80
N GLY A 319 -15.29 7.55 -18.78
CA GLY A 319 -16.27 8.52 -19.29
C GLY A 319 -16.68 9.57 -18.25
N MET A 320 -15.77 9.91 -17.34
CA MET A 320 -16.06 10.83 -16.26
C MET A 320 -15.80 12.28 -16.63
N PRO A 321 -16.51 13.24 -16.03
CA PRO A 321 -16.19 14.64 -16.18
C PRO A 321 -14.78 14.95 -15.71
N ARG A 322 -14.05 15.79 -16.43
CA ARG A 322 -12.71 16.29 -16.03
C ARG A 322 -12.83 17.23 -14.86
N ARG A 323 -12.69 16.72 -13.64
CA ARG A 323 -12.90 17.47 -12.38
C ARG A 323 -11.70 17.47 -11.46
N LEU A 324 -10.86 16.42 -11.52
CA LEU A 324 -9.75 16.29 -10.60
C LEU A 324 -8.57 17.14 -11.06
N THR A 325 -7.98 17.88 -10.11
CA THR A 325 -6.72 18.60 -10.28
C THR A 325 -5.60 17.92 -9.50
N ASN A 326 -4.35 18.22 -9.84
CA ASN A 326 -3.20 17.66 -9.15
C ASN A 326 -3.29 17.89 -7.63
N ASP A 327 -3.64 19.10 -7.18
CA ASP A 327 -3.73 19.47 -5.76
C ASP A 327 -4.87 18.77 -5.02
N GLN A 328 -5.94 18.42 -5.73
CA GLN A 328 -7.01 17.61 -5.16
C GLN A 328 -6.61 16.16 -4.96
N VAL A 329 -5.66 15.66 -5.76
CA VAL A 329 -5.24 14.25 -5.78
C VAL A 329 -4.03 14.02 -4.91
N TYR A 330 -3.01 14.87 -4.97
CA TYR A 330 -1.69 14.64 -4.41
C TYR A 330 -1.16 15.82 -3.60
N THR A 331 -0.39 15.51 -2.56
CA THR A 331 0.40 16.48 -1.80
C THR A 331 1.73 15.87 -1.36
N ASP A 332 2.81 16.62 -1.49
CA ASP A 332 4.15 16.30 -1.01
C ASP A 332 4.50 16.93 0.35
N ALA A 333 3.56 17.71 0.93
CA ALA A 333 3.75 18.50 2.15
C ALA A 333 4.19 17.69 3.38
N TYR A 334 4.03 16.36 3.34
CA TYR A 334 4.31 15.45 4.45
C TYR A 334 5.51 14.54 4.18
N LEU A 335 6.12 14.62 3.00
CA LEU A 335 7.28 13.81 2.64
C LEU A 335 8.52 14.17 3.49
N PRO A 336 9.35 13.19 3.85
CA PRO A 336 10.68 13.49 4.39
C PRO A 336 11.55 14.16 3.31
N PRO A 337 12.66 14.80 3.70
CA PRO A 337 13.54 15.49 2.74
C PRO A 337 14.07 14.50 1.67
N PRO A 338 14.42 14.99 0.48
CA PRO A 338 14.91 14.13 -0.61
C PRO A 338 16.04 13.19 -0.20
N SER A 339 17.01 13.65 0.61
CA SER A 339 18.11 12.84 1.11
C SER A 339 17.68 11.60 1.90
N ALA A 340 16.53 11.62 2.55
CA ALA A 340 15.96 10.49 3.28
C ALA A 340 15.14 9.54 2.39
N ARG A 341 15.03 9.82 1.09
CA ARG A 341 14.24 9.07 0.11
C ARG A 341 15.07 8.59 -1.10
N MET A 342 16.40 8.73 -1.02
CA MET A 342 17.33 8.23 -2.07
C MET A 342 17.54 6.71 -1.90
N VAL A 343 17.54 5.96 -3.01
CA VAL A 343 17.77 4.50 -3.09
C VAL A 343 18.79 4.17 -4.17
#